data_ca1d2f48068f22548183111b844f6252
#
_entry.id   ca1d2f48068f22548183111b844f6252
#
_cell.length_a   1.000
_cell.length_b   1.000
_cell.length_c   1.000
_cell.angle_alpha   90.00
_cell.angle_beta   90.00
_cell.angle_gamma   90.00
#
_symmetry.space_group_name_H-M   'P 1'
#
loop_
_entity.id
_entity.type
_entity.pdbx_description
1 polymer ?
#
loop_
_entity_poly.entity_id
_entity_poly.type
_entity_poly.pdbx_seq_one_letter_code
_entity_poly.pdbx_strand_id
1 'polypeptide(L)'
;MWLFTKHGYYAIVKDYKDENIYWVRARIKEDLENIITLMSFENPEIIFKENADYKFRLKISKKEFAELMTLMADKLDYSNFKKMMDESANQRHKMFAYYEVYNVLAEHFDKEI
;
A
#
# COMPACT_ATOMS: atom_id res chain seq x y z
N MET A 1 3.58 -5.18 -7.52
CA MET A 1 3.98 -5.27 -6.09
C MET A 1 2.77 -4.97 -5.22
N TRP A 2 2.43 -5.86 -4.34
CA TRP A 2 1.37 -5.66 -3.35
C TRP A 2 2.02 -5.43 -2.00
N LEU A 3 1.65 -4.34 -1.34
CA LEU A 3 2.21 -3.97 -0.03
C LEU A 3 1.11 -3.78 0.99
N PHE A 4 1.13 -4.61 2.02
CA PHE A 4 0.29 -4.45 3.21
C PHE A 4 1.15 -3.76 4.28
N THR A 5 0.86 -2.51 4.56
CA THR A 5 1.68 -1.68 5.46
C THR A 5 0.84 -1.04 6.54
N LYS A 6 1.48 -0.46 7.56
CA LYS A 6 0.77 0.30 8.57
C LYS A 6 0.14 1.60 8.04
N HIS A 7 0.51 2.01 6.82
CA HIS A 7 -0.04 3.21 6.17
C HIS A 7 -1.24 2.89 5.31
N GLY A 8 -1.35 1.66 4.83
CA GLY A 8 -2.41 1.21 3.95
C GLY A 8 -2.00 0.02 3.10
N TYR A 9 -2.89 -0.35 2.19
CA TYR A 9 -2.64 -1.41 1.21
C TYR A 9 -2.47 -0.79 -0.18
N TYR A 10 -1.40 -1.14 -0.86
CA TYR A 10 -1.03 -0.57 -2.16
C TYR A 10 -0.71 -1.64 -3.19
N ALA A 11 -1.08 -1.35 -4.44
CA ALA A 11 -0.62 -2.12 -5.59
C ALA A 11 0.22 -1.17 -6.46
N ILE A 12 1.52 -1.40 -6.49
CA ILE A 12 2.47 -0.50 -7.15
C ILE A 12 3.01 -1.18 -8.40
N VAL A 13 2.93 -0.47 -9.52
CA VAL A 13 3.42 -0.96 -10.81
C VAL A 13 4.18 0.14 -11.53
N LYS A 14 5.09 -0.28 -12.40
CA LYS A 14 5.78 0.62 -13.32
C LYS A 14 4.81 1.04 -14.42
N ASP A 15 4.95 2.26 -14.93
CA ASP A 15 4.21 2.69 -16.11
C ASP A 15 4.60 1.82 -17.30
N TYR A 16 3.63 1.54 -18.19
CA TYR A 16 3.89 0.61 -19.31
C TYR A 16 4.78 1.21 -20.40
N LYS A 17 4.94 2.53 -20.43
CA LYS A 17 5.77 3.22 -21.44
C LYS A 17 7.01 3.88 -20.85
N ASP A 18 6.91 4.47 -19.66
CA ASP A 18 7.99 5.27 -19.07
C ASP A 18 8.57 4.55 -17.86
N GLU A 19 9.84 4.17 -17.97
CA GLU A 19 10.56 3.45 -16.92
C GLU A 19 10.77 4.29 -15.65
N ASN A 20 10.64 5.60 -15.74
CA ASN A 20 10.86 6.50 -14.62
C ASN A 20 9.56 6.88 -13.89
N ILE A 21 8.45 6.28 -14.30
CA ILE A 21 7.14 6.56 -13.70
C ILE A 21 6.58 5.29 -13.08
N TYR A 22 6.11 5.43 -11.85
CA TYR A 22 5.45 4.37 -11.09
C TYR A 22 4.07 4.84 -10.66
N TRP A 23 3.13 3.90 -10.61
CA TRP A 23 1.77 4.14 -10.16
C TRP A 23 1.57 3.49 -8.82
N VAL A 24 1.31 4.29 -7.80
CA VAL A 24 0.87 3.80 -6.50
C VAL A 24 -0.65 3.78 -6.54
N ARG A 25 -1.21 2.58 -6.51
CA ARG A 25 -2.65 2.40 -6.64
C ARG A 25 -3.22 1.89 -5.34
N ALA A 26 -4.42 2.34 -5.00
CA ALA A 26 -5.10 1.92 -3.78
C ALA A 26 -6.60 1.73 -4.03
N ARG A 27 -7.23 0.92 -3.19
CA ARG A 27 -8.68 0.74 -3.21
C ARG A 27 -9.39 1.81 -2.39
N ILE A 28 -8.66 2.45 -1.47
CA ILE A 28 -9.17 3.45 -0.55
C ILE A 28 -8.36 4.72 -0.71
N LYS A 29 -9.05 5.85 -0.91
CA LYS A 29 -8.39 7.15 -1.11
C LYS A 29 -7.48 7.53 0.05
N GLU A 30 -7.92 7.26 1.28
CA GLU A 30 -7.16 7.57 2.49
C GLU A 30 -5.77 6.94 2.47
N ASP A 31 -5.62 5.75 1.89
CA ASP A 31 -4.32 5.08 1.80
C ASP A 31 -3.32 5.91 0.97
N LEU A 32 -3.78 6.55 -0.10
CA LEU A 32 -2.93 7.45 -0.88
C LEU A 32 -2.65 8.76 -0.13
N GLU A 33 -3.62 9.27 0.60
CA GLU A 33 -3.42 10.45 1.43
C GLU A 33 -2.33 10.21 2.47
N ASN A 34 -2.27 9.01 3.02
CA ASN A 34 -1.21 8.63 3.95
C ASN A 34 0.19 8.64 3.30
N ILE A 35 0.29 8.20 2.04
CA ILE A 35 1.55 8.28 1.28
C ILE A 35 1.94 9.74 1.03
N ILE A 36 0.97 10.56 0.65
CA ILE A 36 1.21 11.98 0.41
C ILE A 36 1.76 12.67 1.65
N THR A 37 1.19 12.36 2.81
CA THR A 37 1.66 12.90 4.09
C THR A 37 3.06 12.37 4.42
N LEU A 38 3.27 11.08 4.26
CA LEU A 38 4.56 10.44 4.55
C LEU A 38 5.69 11.04 3.72
N MET A 39 5.43 11.28 2.44
CA MET A 39 6.42 11.81 1.50
C MET A 39 6.48 13.34 1.49
N SER A 40 5.54 14.01 2.15
CA SER A 40 5.41 15.48 2.12
C SER A 40 5.31 16.03 0.70
N PHE A 41 4.54 15.35 -0.16
CA PHE A 41 4.33 15.80 -1.53
C PHE A 41 3.61 17.14 -1.57
N GLU A 42 4.11 18.05 -2.42
CA GLU A 42 3.45 19.31 -2.73
C GLU A 42 2.59 19.12 -3.98
N ASN A 43 1.38 19.67 -3.94
CA ASN A 43 0.44 19.62 -5.07
C ASN A 43 0.22 18.20 -5.63
N PRO A 44 -0.02 17.21 -4.78
CA PRO A 44 -0.29 15.86 -5.27
C PRO A 44 -1.62 15.79 -6.00
N GLU A 45 -1.70 14.93 -7.02
CA GLU A 45 -2.93 14.69 -7.76
C GLU A 45 -3.31 13.22 -7.64
N ILE A 46 -4.40 12.95 -6.94
CA ILE A 46 -4.99 11.61 -6.89
C ILE A 46 -5.95 11.47 -8.05
N ILE A 47 -5.67 10.52 -8.94
CA ILE A 47 -6.52 10.23 -10.09
C ILE A 47 -7.53 9.17 -9.69
N PHE A 48 -8.80 9.43 -9.99
CA PHE A 48 -9.89 8.49 -9.74
C PHE A 48 -10.34 7.83 -11.04
N LYS A 49 -10.40 6.48 -11.06
CA LYS A 49 -10.91 5.70 -12.20
C LYS A 49 -12.00 4.76 -11.71
N GLU A 50 -13.25 5.14 -11.96
CA GLU A 50 -14.41 4.42 -11.43
C GLU A 50 -14.47 2.94 -11.83
N ASN A 51 -14.07 2.62 -13.06
CA ASN A 51 -14.19 1.25 -13.59
C ASN A 51 -12.93 0.40 -13.40
N ALA A 52 -11.92 0.92 -12.71
CA ALA A 52 -10.71 0.15 -12.40
C ALA A 52 -10.87 -0.63 -11.09
N ASP A 53 -10.12 -1.72 -10.97
CA ASP A 53 -10.04 -2.49 -9.72
C ASP A 53 -9.43 -1.66 -8.59
N TYR A 54 -8.34 -0.93 -8.89
CA TYR A 54 -7.76 0.06 -7.99
C TYR A 54 -8.19 1.44 -8.46
N LYS A 55 -9.19 2.00 -7.79
CA LYS A 55 -9.83 3.22 -8.27
C LYS A 55 -9.01 4.48 -8.04
N PHE A 56 -8.13 4.48 -7.06
CA PHE A 56 -7.33 5.65 -6.70
C PHE A 56 -5.88 5.44 -7.09
N ARG A 57 -5.30 6.42 -7.77
CA ARG A 57 -3.96 6.30 -8.35
C ARG A 57 -3.15 7.56 -8.11
N LEU A 58 -1.89 7.38 -7.77
CA LEU A 58 -0.94 8.46 -7.59
C LEU A 58 0.29 8.16 -8.43
N LYS A 59 0.68 9.12 -9.25
CA LYS A 59 1.85 9.01 -10.11
C LYS A 59 3.07 9.54 -9.37
N ILE A 60 4.12 8.72 -9.31
CA ILE A 60 5.38 9.13 -8.69
C ILE A 60 6.55 8.75 -9.60
N SER A 61 7.70 9.39 -9.41
CA SER A 61 8.90 9.02 -10.13
C SER A 61 9.54 7.76 -9.53
N LYS A 62 10.42 7.12 -10.30
CA LYS A 62 11.21 5.99 -9.80
C LYS A 62 12.02 6.38 -8.56
N LYS A 63 12.58 7.58 -8.55
CA LYS A 63 13.34 8.10 -7.41
C LYS A 63 12.44 8.26 -6.19
N GLU A 64 11.26 8.82 -6.36
CA GLU A 64 10.29 8.96 -5.28
C GLU A 64 9.83 7.60 -4.75
N PHE A 65 9.67 6.62 -5.62
CA PHE A 65 9.34 5.26 -5.22
C PHE A 65 10.44 4.67 -4.31
N ALA A 66 11.71 4.83 -4.70
CA ALA A 66 12.83 4.37 -3.88
C ALA A 66 12.86 5.07 -2.51
N GLU A 67 12.60 6.37 -2.46
CA GLU A 67 12.50 7.12 -1.21
C GLU A 67 11.33 6.62 -0.35
N LEU A 68 10.19 6.32 -0.97
CA LEU A 68 9.03 5.77 -0.27
C LEU A 68 9.36 4.43 0.40
N MET A 69 10.05 3.55 -0.31
CA MET A 69 10.45 2.25 0.25
C MET A 69 11.40 2.44 1.43
N THR A 70 12.33 3.36 1.32
CA THR A 70 13.26 3.69 2.40
C THR A 70 12.50 4.20 3.63
N LEU A 71 11.56 5.11 3.44
CA LEU A 71 10.76 5.64 4.55
C LEU A 71 9.90 4.57 5.20
N MET A 72 9.29 3.70 4.41
CA MET A 72 8.49 2.60 4.96
C MET A 72 9.35 1.65 5.78
N ALA A 73 10.56 1.36 5.31
CA ALA A 73 11.50 0.52 6.05
C ALA A 73 11.92 1.17 7.38
N ASP A 74 12.24 2.47 7.34
CA ASP A 74 12.66 3.21 8.54
C ASP A 74 11.55 3.32 9.58
N LYS A 75 10.31 3.34 9.14
CA LYS A 75 9.14 3.48 10.03
C LYS A 75 8.53 2.15 10.43
N LEU A 76 9.17 1.05 10.10
CA LEU A 76 8.71 -0.27 10.53
C LEU A 76 9.11 -0.47 11.98
N ASP A 77 8.17 -0.18 12.89
CA ASP A 77 8.38 -0.08 14.33
C ASP A 77 7.60 -1.14 15.12
N TYR A 78 7.13 -2.18 14.45
CA TYR A 78 6.35 -3.25 15.08
C TYR A 78 6.96 -4.62 14.77
N SER A 79 6.78 -5.57 15.68
CA SER A 79 7.24 -6.94 15.52
C SER A 79 6.12 -7.89 15.08
N ASN A 80 4.87 -7.44 15.08
CA ASN A 80 3.71 -8.23 14.68
C ASN A 80 2.73 -7.35 13.93
N PHE A 81 2.56 -7.62 12.64
CA PHE A 81 1.72 -6.81 11.77
C PHE A 81 0.25 -6.84 12.18
N LYS A 82 -0.29 -8.01 12.47
CA LYS A 82 -1.71 -8.15 12.83
C LYS A 82 -2.03 -7.42 14.13
N LYS A 83 -1.15 -7.54 15.13
CA LYS A 83 -1.32 -6.83 16.40
C LYS A 83 -1.25 -5.32 16.21
N MET A 84 -0.28 -4.85 15.42
CA MET A 84 -0.15 -3.42 15.13
C MET A 84 -1.42 -2.89 14.46
N MET A 85 -1.95 -3.62 13.45
CA MET A 85 -3.17 -3.22 12.75
C MET A 85 -4.36 -3.16 13.69
N ASP A 86 -4.51 -4.15 14.54
CA ASP A 86 -5.62 -4.23 15.50
C ASP A 86 -5.61 -3.06 16.50
N GLU A 87 -4.43 -2.60 16.86
CA GLU A 87 -4.25 -1.48 17.79
C GLU A 87 -4.30 -0.11 17.09
N SER A 88 -4.29 -0.08 15.76
CA SER A 88 -4.28 1.17 14.99
C SER A 88 -5.69 1.70 14.78
N ALA A 89 -5.98 2.89 15.31
CA ALA A 89 -7.31 3.49 15.23
C ALA A 89 -7.81 3.69 13.80
N ASN A 90 -6.90 4.02 12.86
CA ASN A 90 -7.27 4.31 11.47
C ASN A 90 -7.06 3.15 10.51
N GLN A 91 -6.48 2.01 10.96
CA GLN A 91 -6.24 0.85 10.10
C GLN A 91 -6.99 -0.41 10.53
N ARG A 92 -7.41 -0.50 11.80
CA ARG A 92 -8.02 -1.73 12.35
C ARG A 92 -9.27 -2.19 11.60
N HIS A 93 -9.98 -1.28 10.94
CA HIS A 93 -11.17 -1.64 10.16
C HIS A 93 -10.86 -2.55 8.96
N LYS A 94 -9.58 -2.65 8.58
CA LYS A 94 -9.13 -3.52 7.48
C LYS A 94 -8.80 -4.94 7.94
N MET A 95 -8.78 -5.20 9.24
CA MET A 95 -8.30 -6.46 9.80
C MET A 95 -9.05 -7.67 9.29
N PHE A 96 -10.37 -7.56 9.12
CA PHE A 96 -11.16 -8.68 8.62
C PHE A 96 -10.66 -9.14 7.25
N ALA A 97 -10.44 -8.19 6.32
CA ALA A 97 -9.92 -8.51 4.99
C ALA A 97 -8.50 -9.07 5.05
N TYR A 98 -7.65 -8.50 5.90
CA TYR A 98 -6.25 -8.96 6.01
C TYR A 98 -6.16 -10.36 6.63
N TYR A 99 -7.03 -10.70 7.58
CA TYR A 99 -7.11 -12.05 8.12
C TYR A 99 -7.52 -13.06 7.04
N GLU A 100 -8.43 -12.68 6.15
CA GLU A 100 -8.82 -13.55 5.04
C GLU A 100 -7.64 -13.80 4.10
N VAL A 101 -6.87 -12.77 3.77
CA VAL A 101 -5.64 -12.93 2.98
C VAL A 101 -4.68 -13.87 3.66
N TYR A 102 -4.43 -13.67 4.95
CA TYR A 102 -3.53 -14.54 5.73
C TYR A 102 -4.00 -16.00 5.67
N ASN A 103 -5.30 -16.23 5.88
CA ASN A 103 -5.85 -17.59 5.88
C ASN A 103 -5.77 -18.26 4.51
N VAL A 104 -6.03 -17.51 3.43
CA VAL A 104 -5.94 -18.04 2.06
C VAL A 104 -4.50 -18.45 1.75
N LEU A 105 -3.53 -17.63 2.10
CA LEU A 105 -2.13 -17.94 1.86
C LEU A 105 -1.69 -19.17 2.67
N ALA A 106 -2.09 -19.25 3.93
CA ALA A 106 -1.78 -20.41 4.77
C ALA A 106 -2.42 -21.68 4.20
N GLU A 107 -3.67 -21.59 3.80
CA GLU A 107 -4.38 -22.74 3.23
C GLU A 107 -3.69 -23.29 1.99
N HIS A 108 -3.26 -22.41 1.10
CA HIS A 108 -2.67 -22.83 -0.18
C HIS A 108 -1.19 -23.20 -0.08
N PHE A 109 -0.43 -22.56 0.80
CA PHE A 109 1.02 -22.74 0.84
C PHE A 109 1.51 -23.69 1.94
N ASP A 110 0.85 -23.75 3.08
CA ASP A 110 1.31 -24.59 4.18
C ASP A 110 1.11 -26.09 3.93
N LYS A 111 0.29 -26.44 2.96
CA LYS A 111 0.03 -27.84 2.58
C LYS A 111 1.11 -28.44 1.70
N GLU A 112 2.05 -27.65 1.23
CA GLU A 112 3.10 -28.08 0.29
C GLU A 112 4.37 -28.58 0.97
N ILE A 113 4.37 -28.68 2.27
CA ILE A 113 5.54 -29.10 3.07
C ILE A 113 5.67 -30.62 3.09
#